data_1748e7111b590a4514ec816855efed15
#
_entry.id   1748e7111b590a4514ec816855efed15
#
_cell.length_a   1.000
_cell.length_b   1.000
_cell.length_c   1.000
_cell.angle_alpha   90.00
_cell.angle_beta   90.00
_cell.angle_gamma   90.00
#
_symmetry.space_group_name_H-M   'P 1'
#
loop_
_entity.id
_entity.type
_entity.pdbx_description
1 polymer ?
#
loop_
_entity_poly.entity_id
_entity_poly.type
_entity_poly.pdbx_seq_one_letter_code
_entity_poly.pdbx_strand_id
1 'polypeptide(L)'
;MKMTYKVEELKDYLKKHGIRPSTIRLKILQYLLENRIHPTAEDIYKSLVNDIPTLSKTSVYNTLDLFLEKGVVNTLSLKEKELRYDINTYLHGHFKCEVCGKVYDFPVTDKILEVNELEGFTIKSIDINAYGICKKCNEKIKNNKEEE
;
A
#
# COMPACT_ATOMS: atom_id res chain seq x y z
N MET A 1 7.57 8.35 15.30
CA MET A 1 6.44 9.12 15.87
C MET A 1 5.16 8.74 15.14
N LYS A 2 4.23 8.07 15.81
CA LYS A 2 2.92 7.78 15.20
C LYS A 2 2.12 9.07 15.09
N MET A 3 1.78 9.47 13.87
CA MET A 3 0.87 10.59 13.65
C MET A 3 -0.52 10.14 14.06
N THR A 4 -1.06 10.76 15.11
CA THR A 4 -2.42 10.47 15.59
C THR A 4 -3.41 11.36 14.85
N TYR A 5 -4.27 10.74 14.04
CA TYR A 5 -5.32 11.46 13.33
C TYR A 5 -6.56 11.60 14.19
N LYS A 6 -7.17 12.78 14.19
CA LYS A 6 -8.44 13.01 14.88
C LYS A 6 -9.58 12.38 14.08
N VAL A 7 -10.61 11.88 14.79
CA VAL A 7 -11.79 11.25 14.15
C VAL A 7 -12.44 12.18 13.14
N GLU A 8 -12.54 13.47 13.44
CA GLU A 8 -13.14 14.45 12.50
C GLU A 8 -12.31 14.59 11.22
N GLU A 9 -11.00 14.53 11.30
CA GLU A 9 -10.11 14.58 10.14
C GLU A 9 -10.31 13.36 9.25
N LEU A 10 -10.46 12.18 9.84
CA LEU A 10 -10.72 10.92 9.12
C LEU A 10 -12.09 10.93 8.46
N LYS A 11 -13.11 11.45 9.15
CA LYS A 11 -14.46 11.60 8.59
C LYS A 11 -14.45 12.52 7.36
N ASP A 12 -13.77 13.66 7.47
CA ASP A 12 -13.66 14.64 6.38
C ASP A 12 -12.91 14.03 5.19
N TYR A 13 -11.87 13.27 5.43
CA TYR A 13 -11.12 12.57 4.39
C TYR A 13 -12.02 11.61 3.59
N LEU A 14 -12.83 10.80 4.28
CA LEU A 14 -13.77 9.88 3.62
C LEU A 14 -14.84 10.64 2.85
N LYS A 15 -15.41 11.70 3.42
CA LYS A 15 -16.44 12.52 2.77
C LYS A 15 -15.93 13.18 1.49
N LYS A 16 -14.69 13.66 1.48
CA LYS A 16 -14.06 14.22 0.28
C LYS A 16 -13.95 13.20 -0.85
N HIS A 17 -13.84 11.92 -0.52
CA HIS A 17 -13.79 10.83 -1.50
C HIS A 17 -15.18 10.24 -1.79
N GLY A 18 -16.24 10.86 -1.31
CA GLY A 18 -17.61 10.40 -1.53
C GLY A 18 -17.98 9.14 -0.73
N ILE A 19 -17.33 8.92 0.40
CA ILE A 19 -17.54 7.75 1.25
C ILE A 19 -18.21 8.16 2.55
N ARG A 20 -19.33 7.49 2.88
CA ARG A 20 -20.00 7.69 4.16
C ARG A 20 -19.17 7.07 5.30
N PRO A 21 -18.83 7.85 6.35
CA PRO A 21 -18.08 7.32 7.48
C PRO A 21 -18.86 6.22 8.23
N SER A 22 -18.11 5.23 8.69
CA SER A 22 -18.59 4.20 9.62
C SER A 22 -17.42 3.79 10.51
N THR A 23 -17.68 3.10 11.62
CA THR A 23 -16.63 2.66 12.54
C THR A 23 -15.56 1.83 11.82
N ILE A 24 -15.99 0.85 11.02
CA ILE A 24 -15.05 -0.02 10.28
C ILE A 24 -14.24 0.78 9.26
N ARG A 25 -14.88 1.63 8.48
CA ARG A 25 -14.21 2.47 7.47
C ARG A 25 -13.20 3.43 8.09
N LEU A 26 -13.55 4.05 9.21
CA LEU A 26 -12.65 4.95 9.95
C LEU A 26 -11.45 4.19 10.51
N LYS A 27 -11.66 3.02 11.09
CA LYS A 27 -10.59 2.20 11.66
C LYS A 27 -9.62 1.68 10.59
N ILE A 28 -10.12 1.26 9.45
CA ILE A 28 -9.29 0.81 8.33
C ILE A 28 -8.49 1.98 7.75
N LEU A 29 -9.12 3.14 7.56
CA LEU A 29 -8.43 4.34 7.10
C LEU A 29 -7.31 4.74 8.07
N GLN A 30 -7.62 4.78 9.37
CA GLN A 30 -6.64 5.09 10.42
C GLN A 30 -5.44 4.13 10.36
N TYR A 31 -5.71 2.83 10.25
CA TYR A 31 -4.66 1.81 10.15
C TYR A 31 -3.75 2.07 8.94
N LEU A 32 -4.33 2.34 7.78
CA LEU A 32 -3.59 2.60 6.54
C LEU A 32 -2.71 3.85 6.66
N LEU A 33 -3.22 4.91 7.26
CA LEU A 33 -2.48 6.16 7.44
C LEU A 33 -1.35 6.04 8.47
N GLU A 34 -1.57 5.30 9.54
CA GLU A 34 -0.59 5.09 10.60
C GLU A 34 0.44 4.01 10.27
N ASN A 35 0.12 3.09 9.37
CA ASN A 35 0.96 1.96 9.01
C ASN A 35 1.18 1.93 7.49
N ARG A 36 2.03 2.79 6.99
CA ARG A 36 2.35 2.89 5.55
C ARG A 36 3.36 1.83 5.13
N ILE A 37 3.02 0.56 5.39
CA ILE A 37 3.86 -0.61 5.17
C ILE A 37 3.35 -1.52 4.02
N HIS A 38 2.40 -1.04 3.24
CA HIS A 38 1.75 -1.80 2.17
C HIS A 38 1.10 -3.09 2.69
N PRO A 39 0.10 -2.98 3.59
CA PRO A 39 -0.50 -4.15 4.21
C PRO A 39 -1.39 -4.93 3.24
N THR A 40 -1.53 -6.24 3.50
CA THR A 40 -2.56 -7.06 2.88
C THR A 40 -3.88 -6.90 3.64
N ALA A 41 -4.99 -7.36 3.05
CA ALA A 41 -6.28 -7.38 3.76
C ALA A 41 -6.22 -8.23 5.03
N GLU A 42 -5.48 -9.34 4.98
CA GLU A 42 -5.26 -10.21 6.15
C GLU A 42 -4.51 -9.48 7.26
N ASP A 43 -3.48 -8.71 6.94
CA ASP A 43 -2.73 -7.90 7.91
C ASP A 43 -3.65 -6.89 8.62
N ILE A 44 -4.53 -6.24 7.85
CA ILE A 44 -5.49 -5.27 8.38
C ILE A 44 -6.48 -5.97 9.32
N TYR A 45 -7.02 -7.11 8.89
CA TYR A 45 -7.96 -7.90 9.68
C TYR A 45 -7.34 -8.32 11.02
N LYS A 46 -6.16 -8.91 11.00
CA LYS A 46 -5.45 -9.37 12.21
C LYS A 46 -5.18 -8.23 13.19
N SER A 47 -4.86 -7.06 12.67
CA SER A 47 -4.56 -5.89 13.49
C SER A 47 -5.79 -5.28 14.15
N LEU A 48 -6.96 -5.37 13.52
CA LEU A 48 -8.17 -4.70 13.97
C LEU A 48 -9.18 -5.61 14.69
N VAL A 49 -9.10 -6.93 14.51
CA VAL A 49 -10.10 -7.86 15.05
C VAL A 49 -10.14 -7.84 16.58
N ASN A 50 -9.04 -7.57 17.26
CA ASN A 50 -9.01 -7.48 18.74
C ASN A 50 -9.79 -6.27 19.25
N ASP A 51 -9.74 -5.15 18.52
CA ASP A 51 -10.47 -3.92 18.87
C ASP A 51 -11.94 -3.98 18.41
N ILE A 52 -12.21 -4.73 17.36
CA ILE A 52 -13.54 -4.89 16.79
C ILE A 52 -13.84 -6.40 16.70
N PRO A 53 -14.31 -7.04 17.80
CA PRO A 53 -14.51 -8.49 17.81
C PRO A 53 -15.50 -9.01 16.78
N THR A 54 -16.43 -8.15 16.33
CA THR A 54 -17.43 -8.50 15.31
C THR A 54 -16.92 -8.30 13.87
N LEU A 55 -15.66 -7.86 13.70
CA LEU A 55 -15.09 -7.63 12.38
C LEU A 55 -14.97 -8.95 11.61
N SER A 56 -15.44 -8.96 10.38
CA SER A 56 -15.29 -10.08 9.45
C SER A 56 -14.26 -9.74 8.38
N LYS A 57 -13.63 -10.76 7.81
CA LYS A 57 -12.73 -10.58 6.66
C LYS A 57 -13.47 -9.98 5.47
N THR A 58 -14.73 -10.40 5.26
CA THR A 58 -15.59 -9.85 4.20
C THR A 58 -15.79 -8.35 4.35
N SER A 59 -16.00 -7.86 5.57
CA SER A 59 -16.14 -6.41 5.82
C SER A 59 -14.86 -5.65 5.49
N VAL A 60 -13.70 -6.23 5.76
CA VAL A 60 -12.40 -5.62 5.41
C VAL A 60 -12.26 -5.55 3.89
N TYR A 61 -12.50 -6.64 3.17
CA TYR A 61 -12.42 -6.67 1.71
C TYR A 61 -13.41 -5.70 1.07
N ASN A 62 -14.65 -5.66 1.54
CA ASN A 62 -15.65 -4.75 1.01
C ASN A 62 -15.26 -3.28 1.21
N THR A 63 -14.68 -2.96 2.36
CA THR A 63 -14.20 -1.59 2.64
C THR A 63 -13.03 -1.23 1.73
N LEU A 64 -12.07 -2.14 1.55
CA LEU A 64 -10.92 -1.92 0.67
C LEU A 64 -11.34 -1.79 -0.80
N ASP A 65 -12.31 -2.57 -1.26
CA ASP A 65 -12.87 -2.46 -2.61
C ASP A 65 -13.52 -1.08 -2.81
N LEU A 66 -14.25 -0.59 -1.83
CA LEU A 66 -14.83 0.75 -1.87
C LEU A 66 -13.73 1.83 -1.90
N PHE A 67 -12.69 1.67 -1.10
CA PHE A 67 -11.56 2.59 -1.07
C PHE A 67 -10.82 2.63 -2.41
N LEU A 68 -10.66 1.49 -3.07
CA LEU A 68 -10.11 1.39 -4.42
C LEU A 68 -10.96 2.13 -5.44
N GLU A 69 -12.26 1.87 -5.43
CA GLU A 69 -13.22 2.50 -6.34
C GLU A 69 -13.22 4.02 -6.21
N LYS A 70 -13.10 4.52 -4.99
CA LYS A 70 -13.14 5.96 -4.67
C LYS A 70 -11.76 6.63 -4.67
N GLY A 71 -10.70 5.93 -5.00
CA GLY A 71 -9.36 6.50 -5.11
C GLY A 71 -8.66 6.78 -3.79
N VAL A 72 -9.10 6.18 -2.68
CA VAL A 72 -8.47 6.31 -1.37
C VAL A 72 -7.18 5.48 -1.30
N VAL A 73 -7.16 4.32 -1.93
CA VAL A 73 -6.00 3.42 -1.98
C VAL A 73 -5.76 2.92 -3.40
N ASN A 74 -4.54 2.47 -3.65
CA ASN A 74 -4.17 1.67 -4.82
C ASN A 74 -3.80 0.26 -4.37
N THR A 75 -3.81 -0.69 -5.29
CA THR A 75 -3.32 -2.04 -5.04
C THR A 75 -1.93 -2.24 -5.64
N LEU A 76 -1.15 -3.10 -5.00
CA LEU A 76 0.14 -3.57 -5.49
C LEU A 76 0.08 -5.08 -5.69
N SER A 77 0.50 -5.53 -6.87
CA SER A 77 0.71 -6.96 -7.16
C SER A 77 2.21 -7.19 -7.34
N LEU A 78 2.87 -7.69 -6.32
CA LEU A 78 4.33 -7.81 -6.24
C LEU A 78 4.80 -9.26 -6.37
N LYS A 79 4.26 -10.02 -7.32
CA LYS A 79 4.52 -11.46 -7.48
C LYS A 79 4.22 -12.26 -6.21
N GLU A 80 3.15 -11.88 -5.52
CA GLU A 80 2.65 -12.51 -4.31
C GLU A 80 1.24 -13.02 -4.54
N LYS A 81 0.78 -13.96 -3.68
CA LYS A 81 -0.59 -14.47 -3.74
C LYS A 81 -1.63 -13.44 -3.38
N GLU A 82 -1.29 -12.54 -2.44
CA GLU A 82 -2.21 -11.54 -1.92
C GLU A 82 -1.86 -10.15 -2.43
N LEU A 83 -2.90 -9.34 -2.67
CA LEU A 83 -2.73 -7.94 -3.00
C LEU A 83 -2.30 -7.16 -1.75
N ARG A 84 -1.44 -6.19 -1.95
CA ARG A 84 -1.10 -5.19 -0.94
C ARG A 84 -1.82 -3.89 -1.28
N TYR A 85 -2.08 -3.07 -0.27
CA TYR A 85 -2.80 -1.81 -0.41
C TYR A 85 -1.90 -0.65 -0.02
N ASP A 86 -1.92 0.40 -0.83
CA ASP A 86 -1.10 1.59 -0.65
C ASP A 86 -1.98 2.84 -0.54
N ILE A 87 -1.86 3.56 0.56
CA ILE A 87 -2.57 4.82 0.78
C ILE A 87 -1.96 5.97 -0.03
N ASN A 88 -0.72 5.84 -0.47
CA ASN A 88 -0.07 6.82 -1.34
C ASN A 88 -0.51 6.56 -2.79
N THR A 89 -1.35 7.43 -3.32
CA THR A 89 -1.95 7.26 -4.66
C THR A 89 -1.19 7.97 -5.77
N TYR A 90 -0.15 8.74 -5.45
CA TYR A 90 0.71 9.36 -6.47
C TYR A 90 1.65 8.33 -7.10
N LEU A 91 2.11 8.61 -8.32
CA LEU A 91 3.00 7.69 -9.05
C LEU A 91 4.34 7.56 -8.35
N HIS A 92 4.71 6.35 -7.97
CA HIS A 92 6.01 6.00 -7.43
C HIS A 92 6.31 4.53 -7.73
N GLY A 93 7.58 4.14 -7.58
CA GLY A 93 7.97 2.75 -7.77
C GLY A 93 7.99 1.97 -6.47
N HIS A 94 7.89 0.66 -6.58
CA HIS A 94 7.99 -0.27 -5.47
C HIS A 94 9.10 -1.28 -5.75
N PHE A 95 9.98 -1.47 -4.78
CA PHE A 95 11.03 -2.50 -4.83
C PHE A 95 10.71 -3.57 -3.80
N LYS A 96 10.63 -4.82 -4.23
CA LYS A 96 10.46 -5.96 -3.33
C LYS A 96 11.77 -6.73 -3.20
N CYS A 97 12.26 -6.88 -1.97
CA CYS A 97 13.41 -7.73 -1.69
C CYS A 97 12.98 -9.19 -1.68
N GLU A 98 13.63 -10.00 -2.50
CA GLU A 98 13.35 -11.43 -2.61
C GLU A 98 13.91 -12.23 -1.42
N VAL A 99 14.80 -11.62 -0.63
CA VAL A 99 15.41 -12.27 0.55
C VAL A 99 14.62 -12.00 1.82
N CYS A 100 14.39 -10.74 2.17
CA CYS A 100 13.68 -10.38 3.43
C CYS A 100 12.19 -10.09 3.24
N GLY A 101 11.70 -9.98 2.00
CA GLY A 101 10.30 -9.72 1.69
C GLY A 101 9.83 -8.28 1.90
N LYS A 102 10.70 -7.38 2.34
CA LYS A 102 10.34 -5.98 2.54
C LYS A 102 10.08 -5.26 1.22
N VAL A 103 9.15 -4.32 1.24
CA VAL A 103 8.81 -3.47 0.11
C VAL A 103 9.29 -2.05 0.40
N TYR A 104 9.98 -1.45 -0.55
CA TYR A 104 10.53 -0.10 -0.47
C TYR A 104 9.92 0.76 -1.56
N ASP A 105 9.55 1.98 -1.24
CA ASP A 105 9.12 2.97 -2.22
C ASP A 105 10.34 3.70 -2.79
N PHE A 106 10.30 4.01 -4.07
CA PHE A 106 11.29 4.89 -4.67
C PHE A 106 10.62 5.89 -5.61
N PRO A 107 11.15 7.11 -5.73
CA PRO A 107 10.56 8.12 -6.59
C PRO A 107 10.79 7.80 -8.06
N VAL A 108 9.81 8.15 -8.89
CA VAL A 108 9.93 8.10 -10.35
C VAL A 108 9.67 9.50 -10.90
N THR A 109 10.27 9.79 -12.05
CA THR A 109 10.06 11.08 -12.72
C THR A 109 8.95 10.96 -13.76
N ASP A 110 8.31 12.07 -14.09
CA ASP A 110 7.27 12.15 -15.12
C ASP A 110 7.77 11.73 -16.51
N LYS A 111 9.09 11.75 -16.72
CA LYS A 111 9.73 11.31 -17.97
C LYS A 111 9.40 9.87 -18.34
N ILE A 112 9.07 9.03 -17.37
CA ILE A 112 8.68 7.64 -17.64
C ILE A 112 7.39 7.55 -18.47
N LEU A 113 6.59 8.62 -18.49
CA LEU A 113 5.35 8.72 -19.26
C LEU A 113 5.58 9.24 -20.68
N GLU A 114 6.77 9.77 -20.97
CA GLU A 114 7.13 10.33 -22.28
C GLU A 114 7.69 9.23 -23.19
N VAL A 115 6.84 8.28 -23.54
CA VAL A 115 7.19 7.16 -24.41
C VAL A 115 6.48 7.37 -25.76
N ASN A 116 7.28 7.57 -26.82
CA ASN A 116 6.76 7.85 -28.16
C ASN A 116 5.84 6.74 -28.69
N GLU A 117 6.13 5.49 -28.33
CA GLU A 117 5.34 4.32 -28.74
C GLU A 117 3.91 4.33 -28.19
N LEU A 118 3.67 5.15 -27.14
CA LEU A 118 2.35 5.29 -26.52
C LEU A 118 1.65 6.60 -26.93
N GLU A 119 2.17 7.31 -27.90
CA GLU A 119 1.52 8.52 -28.40
C GLU A 119 0.11 8.20 -28.93
N GLY A 120 -0.88 8.97 -28.48
CA GLY A 120 -2.29 8.74 -28.82
C GLY A 120 -2.99 7.68 -27.97
N PHE A 121 -2.27 7.01 -27.06
CA PHE A 121 -2.87 6.04 -26.15
C PHE A 121 -3.44 6.76 -24.92
N THR A 122 -4.54 6.24 -24.38
CA THR A 122 -5.06 6.69 -23.09
C THR A 122 -4.55 5.75 -22.00
N ILE A 123 -3.64 6.24 -21.15
CA ILE A 123 -3.06 5.44 -20.07
C ILE A 123 -3.93 5.64 -18.82
N LYS A 124 -4.51 4.55 -18.29
CA LYS A 124 -5.36 4.60 -17.09
C LYS A 124 -4.60 4.31 -15.80
N SER A 125 -3.56 3.47 -15.88
CA SER A 125 -2.73 3.15 -14.71
C SER A 125 -1.33 2.76 -15.15
N ILE A 126 -0.35 2.97 -14.28
CA ILE A 126 1.03 2.55 -14.46
C ILE A 126 1.52 1.96 -13.15
N ASP A 127 2.10 0.76 -13.25
CA ASP A 127 2.74 0.10 -12.12
C ASP A 127 4.23 -0.05 -12.42
N ILE A 128 5.07 0.37 -11.49
CA ILE A 128 6.53 0.27 -11.64
C ILE A 128 7.05 -0.55 -10.48
N ASN A 129 7.44 -1.78 -10.77
CA ASN A 129 7.90 -2.72 -9.77
C ASN A 129 9.31 -3.21 -10.10
N ALA A 130 10.18 -3.20 -9.10
CA ALA A 130 11.52 -3.74 -9.17
C ALA A 130 11.67 -4.89 -8.17
N TYR A 131 12.42 -5.90 -8.52
CA TYR A 131 12.64 -7.09 -7.70
C TYR A 131 14.13 -7.37 -7.61
N GLY A 132 14.56 -7.82 -6.45
CA GLY A 132 15.97 -8.15 -6.26
C GLY A 132 16.33 -8.28 -4.80
N ILE A 133 17.50 -7.79 -4.41
CA ILE A 133 18.03 -7.89 -3.07
C ILE A 133 18.26 -6.49 -2.52
N CYS A 134 17.66 -6.17 -1.37
CA CYS A 134 17.79 -4.85 -0.77
C CYS A 134 19.20 -4.61 -0.21
N LYS A 135 19.52 -3.35 0.08
CA LYS A 135 20.83 -2.94 0.57
C LYS A 135 21.27 -3.71 1.82
N LYS A 136 20.37 -3.85 2.79
CA LYS A 136 20.65 -4.58 4.05
C LYS A 136 20.97 -6.05 3.80
N CYS A 137 20.21 -6.71 2.92
CA CYS A 137 20.46 -8.11 2.59
C CYS A 137 21.73 -8.29 1.79
N ASN A 138 22.06 -7.34 0.88
CA ASN A 138 23.34 -7.35 0.16
C ASN A 138 24.52 -7.22 1.12
N GLU A 139 24.43 -6.36 2.12
CA GLU A 139 25.48 -6.20 3.13
C GLU A 139 25.69 -7.48 3.94
N LYS A 140 24.60 -8.16 4.33
CA LYS A 140 24.67 -9.44 5.04
C LYS A 140 25.32 -10.54 4.19
N ILE A 141 24.99 -10.60 2.90
CA ILE A 141 25.57 -11.57 1.96
C ILE A 141 27.06 -11.34 1.80
N LYS A 142 27.48 -10.08 1.66
CA LYS A 142 28.92 -9.71 1.57
C LYS A 142 29.68 -10.11 2.83
N ASN A 143 29.15 -9.78 4.01
CA ASN A 143 29.78 -10.10 5.28
C ASN A 143 29.93 -11.62 5.47
N ASN A 144 28.93 -12.40 5.08
CA ASN A 144 29.01 -13.85 5.15
C ASN A 144 30.05 -14.44 4.20
N LYS A 145 30.31 -13.82 3.05
CA LYS A 145 31.36 -14.24 2.11
C LYS A 145 32.77 -13.90 2.59
N GLU A 146 32.92 -12.82 3.35
CA GLU A 146 34.20 -12.40 3.92
C GLU A 146 34.61 -13.23 5.14
N GLU A 147 33.67 -13.92 5.79
CA GLU A 147 33.92 -14.81 6.92
C GLU A 147 34.31 -16.24 6.48
N GLU A 148 34.21 -16.59 5.21
CA GLU A 148 34.70 -17.84 4.64
C GLU A 148 36.16 -17.62 4.16
#